data_614f163cc04a89b5b1a4835633bfce96
#
_entry.id   614f163cc04a89b5b1a4835633bfce96
#
_cell.length_a   1.000
_cell.length_b   1.000
_cell.length_c   1.000
_cell.angle_alpha   90.00
_cell.angle_beta   90.00
_cell.angle_gamma   90.00
#
_symmetry.space_group_name_H-M   'P 1'
#
loop_
_entity.id
_entity.type
_entity.pdbx_description
1 polymer ?
#
loop_
_entity_poly.entity_id
_entity_poly.type
_entity_poly.pdbx_seq_one_letter_code
_entity_poly.pdbx_strand_id
1 'polypeptide(L)'
;MLRPVAIAAGGTGGHLFPAEALAAALAARGQRVALFTDARTAARLGPGFAGAETHVIPAEGLAGRGLARATRAVVALARGTVAARNVLARIGAAAVVGFGGYPSVPPLLAARTLPSRHRPALILHEQNAVLGRANRALARVADLLALSFAATAAVPSGVPTRVTGNPVRPAIAALAGFGYTPPEPAGRFRLLVLGGSLGARVFAELVPATLAALPVPIRSRLSLAIQARAEDVGRVEAALAAAGIEATVSTFFADLAERLAAAHLVVARAGASTVAELACSGRPAILVPLPGAIDDHQSANARALAEAGGALLLPQASLTAAALAATIASLATEPGRLAAMARAASGFGIADSAERLADAVLSLARTEALP
;
A
#
# COMPACT_ATOMS: atom_id res chain seq x y z
N MET A 1 -29.86 12.56 -9.49
CA MET A 1 -28.72 11.60 -9.54
C MET A 1 -27.80 11.84 -8.36
N LEU A 2 -27.22 10.80 -7.76
CA LEU A 2 -26.24 10.97 -6.68
C LEU A 2 -25.01 11.75 -7.18
N ARG A 3 -24.61 12.76 -6.42
CA ARG A 3 -23.38 13.53 -6.71
C ARG A 3 -22.16 12.60 -6.59
N PRO A 4 -21.22 12.61 -7.55
CA PRO A 4 -20.10 11.66 -7.52
C PRO A 4 -19.11 11.97 -6.39
N VAL A 5 -18.43 10.92 -5.92
CA VAL A 5 -17.23 11.04 -5.09
C VAL A 5 -16.02 11.09 -6.02
N ALA A 6 -15.23 12.15 -5.92
CA ALA A 6 -13.98 12.29 -6.65
C ALA A 6 -12.84 11.61 -5.86
N ILE A 7 -12.11 10.72 -6.50
CA ILE A 7 -10.92 10.07 -5.94
C ILE A 7 -9.70 10.62 -6.66
N ALA A 8 -8.72 11.13 -5.91
CA ALA A 8 -7.48 11.66 -6.43
C ALA A 8 -6.30 10.78 -6.02
N ALA A 9 -5.78 10.00 -6.96
CA ALA A 9 -4.72 9.03 -6.74
C ALA A 9 -3.83 8.86 -7.97
N GLY A 10 -2.58 8.44 -7.77
CA GLY A 10 -1.66 8.13 -8.86
C GLY A 10 -0.21 8.00 -8.38
N GLY A 11 0.69 7.84 -9.33
CA GLY A 11 2.13 7.75 -9.13
C GLY A 11 2.61 6.33 -8.83
N THR A 12 2.25 5.71 -7.72
CA THR A 12 2.70 4.36 -7.33
C THR A 12 1.54 3.47 -6.91
N GLY A 13 1.75 2.14 -6.94
CA GLY A 13 0.76 1.17 -6.47
C GLY A 13 0.35 1.38 -5.01
N GLY A 14 1.24 1.94 -4.18
CA GLY A 14 0.94 2.24 -2.77
C GLY A 14 -0.20 3.25 -2.57
N HIS A 15 -0.42 4.16 -3.51
CA HIS A 15 -1.55 5.09 -3.50
C HIS A 15 -2.73 4.59 -4.34
N LEU A 16 -2.43 3.85 -5.43
CA LEU A 16 -3.44 3.45 -6.39
C LEU A 16 -4.31 2.28 -5.88
N PHE A 17 -3.72 1.24 -5.28
CA PHE A 17 -4.47 0.08 -4.80
C PHE A 17 -5.48 0.43 -3.69
N PRO A 18 -5.15 1.24 -2.67
CA PRO A 18 -6.14 1.69 -1.70
C PRO A 18 -7.25 2.55 -2.32
N ALA A 19 -6.92 3.38 -3.30
CA ALA A 19 -7.89 4.19 -4.02
C ALA A 19 -8.84 3.31 -4.86
N GLU A 20 -8.32 2.27 -5.49
CA GLU A 20 -9.09 1.28 -6.25
C GLU A 20 -10.04 0.49 -5.34
N ALA A 21 -9.58 0.06 -4.17
CA ALA A 21 -10.42 -0.63 -3.20
C ALA A 21 -11.57 0.27 -2.68
N LEU A 22 -11.29 1.56 -2.41
CA LEU A 22 -12.34 2.53 -2.09
C LEU A 22 -13.33 2.71 -3.24
N ALA A 23 -12.84 2.82 -4.48
CA ALA A 23 -13.71 2.97 -5.65
C ALA A 23 -14.68 1.79 -5.78
N ALA A 24 -14.17 0.57 -5.62
CA ALA A 24 -14.99 -0.64 -5.62
C ALA A 24 -16.04 -0.65 -4.49
N ALA A 25 -15.66 -0.27 -3.26
CA ALA A 25 -16.57 -0.21 -2.12
C ALA A 25 -17.66 0.86 -2.29
N LEU A 26 -17.33 2.00 -2.91
CA LEU A 26 -18.30 3.04 -3.24
C LEU A 26 -19.26 2.59 -4.37
N ALA A 27 -18.71 1.96 -5.43
CA ALA A 27 -19.51 1.45 -6.55
C ALA A 27 -20.48 0.35 -6.11
N ALA A 28 -20.06 -0.54 -5.21
CA ALA A 28 -20.93 -1.56 -4.61
C ALA A 28 -22.12 -0.97 -3.83
N ARG A 29 -22.02 0.28 -3.39
CA ARG A 29 -23.10 1.04 -2.73
C ARG A 29 -23.91 1.91 -3.69
N GLY A 30 -23.71 1.75 -5.01
CA GLY A 30 -24.36 2.54 -6.05
C GLY A 30 -23.84 3.99 -6.13
N GLN A 31 -22.74 4.32 -5.46
CA GLN A 31 -22.16 5.65 -5.50
C GLN A 31 -21.34 5.85 -6.78
N ARG A 32 -21.61 6.94 -7.51
CA ARG A 32 -20.81 7.32 -8.67
C ARG A 32 -19.41 7.75 -8.24
N VAL A 33 -18.40 7.31 -9.00
CA VAL A 33 -16.99 7.63 -8.76
C VAL A 33 -16.41 8.37 -9.96
N ALA A 34 -15.63 9.43 -9.69
CA ALA A 34 -14.81 10.11 -10.68
C ALA A 34 -13.34 10.03 -10.24
N LEU A 35 -12.46 9.52 -11.11
CA LEU A 35 -11.03 9.39 -10.82
C LEU A 35 -10.24 10.57 -11.39
N PHE A 36 -9.42 11.22 -10.58
CA PHE A 36 -8.43 12.22 -10.96
C PHE A 36 -7.04 11.60 -10.85
N THR A 37 -6.31 11.54 -11.95
CA THR A 37 -5.00 10.85 -11.96
C THR A 37 -4.06 11.44 -13.02
N ASP A 38 -2.82 10.96 -13.06
CA ASP A 38 -1.84 11.30 -14.12
C ASP A 38 -1.95 10.33 -15.31
N ALA A 39 -1.38 10.73 -16.46
CA ALA A 39 -1.46 9.96 -17.70
C ALA A 39 -0.82 8.56 -17.61
N ARG A 40 0.25 8.39 -16.81
CA ARG A 40 0.91 7.09 -16.65
C ARG A 40 0.04 6.13 -15.85
N THR A 41 -0.62 6.64 -14.83
CA THR A 41 -1.54 5.86 -14.00
C THR A 41 -2.80 5.52 -14.76
N ALA A 42 -3.36 6.45 -15.54
CA ALA A 42 -4.56 6.22 -16.37
C ALA A 42 -4.41 5.05 -17.35
N ALA A 43 -3.19 4.79 -17.83
CA ALA A 43 -2.89 3.66 -18.72
C ALA A 43 -2.83 2.29 -18.03
N ARG A 44 -2.96 2.23 -16.68
CA ARG A 44 -2.74 1.01 -15.86
C ARG A 44 -3.78 0.85 -14.75
N LEU A 45 -5.00 1.32 -14.99
CA LEU A 45 -6.08 1.22 -14.01
C LEU A 45 -6.51 -0.23 -13.83
N GLY A 46 -6.77 -0.60 -12.58
CA GLY A 46 -7.31 -1.90 -12.24
C GLY A 46 -8.84 -1.96 -12.32
N PRO A 47 -9.42 -3.15 -12.16
CA PRO A 47 -10.86 -3.39 -12.32
C PRO A 47 -11.75 -2.63 -11.31
N GLY A 48 -11.22 -2.23 -10.16
CA GLY A 48 -11.98 -1.46 -9.16
C GLY A 48 -12.38 -0.05 -9.62
N PHE A 49 -11.74 0.46 -10.71
CA PHE A 49 -12.15 1.69 -11.37
C PHE A 49 -13.06 1.46 -12.59
N ALA A 50 -13.54 0.23 -12.81
CA ALA A 50 -14.47 -0.04 -13.89
C ALA A 50 -15.74 0.83 -13.73
N GLY A 51 -16.09 1.58 -14.78
CA GLY A 51 -17.21 2.53 -14.76
C GLY A 51 -16.94 3.89 -14.09
N ALA A 52 -15.74 4.13 -13.56
CA ALA A 52 -15.37 5.45 -13.05
C ALA A 52 -15.04 6.42 -14.19
N GLU A 53 -15.59 7.64 -14.14
CA GLU A 53 -15.23 8.71 -15.07
C GLU A 53 -13.79 9.16 -14.77
N THR A 54 -12.85 8.89 -15.68
CA THR A 54 -11.42 9.18 -15.47
C THR A 54 -11.01 10.51 -16.06
N HIS A 55 -10.41 11.38 -15.23
CA HIS A 55 -9.88 12.68 -15.61
C HIS A 55 -8.36 12.72 -15.44
N VAL A 56 -7.66 12.86 -16.55
CA VAL A 56 -6.19 13.02 -16.54
C VAL A 56 -5.86 14.48 -16.24
N ILE A 57 -5.18 14.70 -15.12
CA ILE A 57 -4.80 16.04 -14.66
C ILE A 57 -3.28 16.21 -14.82
N PRO A 58 -2.83 17.36 -15.36
CA PRO A 58 -1.40 17.69 -15.37
C PRO A 58 -0.86 17.70 -13.94
N ALA A 59 0.06 16.80 -13.64
CA ALA A 59 0.72 16.72 -12.36
C ALA A 59 2.18 16.33 -12.58
N GLU A 60 3.10 17.20 -12.18
CA GLU A 60 4.53 16.91 -12.20
C GLU A 60 5.08 16.88 -10.77
N GLY A 61 5.96 15.91 -10.51
CA GLY A 61 6.64 15.81 -9.23
C GLY A 61 7.60 16.98 -8.99
N LEU A 62 7.55 17.58 -7.81
CA LEU A 62 8.50 18.60 -7.35
C LEU A 62 9.92 18.05 -7.12
N ALA A 63 10.16 16.76 -7.35
CA ALA A 63 11.45 16.13 -7.14
C ALA A 63 12.48 16.58 -8.20
N GLY A 64 13.57 17.19 -7.74
CA GLY A 64 14.72 17.63 -8.54
C GLY A 64 15.22 19.02 -8.14
N ARG A 65 16.50 19.32 -8.44
CA ARG A 65 17.13 20.59 -8.12
C ARG A 65 17.10 21.54 -9.33
N GLY A 66 16.90 22.85 -9.08
CA GLY A 66 16.98 23.94 -10.06
C GLY A 66 15.72 24.78 -10.20
N LEU A 67 15.90 26.12 -10.35
CA LEU A 67 14.80 27.10 -10.44
C LEU A 67 13.84 26.81 -11.59
N ALA A 68 14.35 26.48 -12.78
CA ALA A 68 13.54 26.19 -13.95
C ALA A 68 12.63 24.97 -13.79
N ARG A 69 12.99 24.01 -12.92
CA ARG A 69 12.16 22.85 -12.62
C ARG A 69 11.12 23.20 -11.57
N ALA A 70 11.49 24.01 -10.58
CA ALA A 70 10.55 24.51 -9.58
C ALA A 70 9.43 25.36 -10.24
N THR A 71 9.79 26.28 -11.16
CA THR A 71 8.81 27.08 -11.89
C THR A 71 7.88 26.22 -12.76
N ARG A 72 8.41 25.22 -13.48
CA ARG A 72 7.57 24.28 -14.26
C ARG A 72 6.60 23.51 -13.36
N ALA A 73 7.06 23.03 -12.20
CA ALA A 73 6.23 22.29 -11.25
C ALA A 73 5.11 23.17 -10.67
N VAL A 74 5.40 24.46 -10.35
CA VAL A 74 4.38 25.42 -9.90
C VAL A 74 3.36 25.70 -11.01
N VAL A 75 3.81 25.91 -12.25
CA VAL A 75 2.91 26.13 -13.40
C VAL A 75 2.05 24.88 -13.65
N ALA A 76 2.64 23.68 -13.60
CA ALA A 76 1.90 22.41 -13.74
C ALA A 76 0.84 22.25 -12.63
N LEU A 77 1.20 22.56 -11.38
CA LEU A 77 0.29 22.55 -10.24
C LEU A 77 -0.87 23.54 -10.44
N ALA A 78 -0.59 24.78 -10.85
CA ALA A 78 -1.62 25.78 -11.11
C ALA A 78 -2.56 25.36 -12.24
N ARG A 79 -2.01 24.91 -13.39
CA ARG A 79 -2.80 24.40 -14.51
C ARG A 79 -3.63 23.18 -14.13
N GLY A 80 -3.05 22.23 -13.40
CA GLY A 80 -3.74 21.07 -12.88
C GLY A 80 -4.88 21.45 -11.92
N THR A 81 -4.65 22.44 -11.06
CA THR A 81 -5.68 22.94 -10.12
C THR A 81 -6.85 23.59 -10.86
N VAL A 82 -6.58 24.41 -11.89
CA VAL A 82 -7.64 25.03 -12.71
C VAL A 82 -8.42 23.95 -13.48
N ALA A 83 -7.72 22.98 -14.11
CA ALA A 83 -8.36 21.88 -14.81
C ALA A 83 -9.25 21.05 -13.88
N ALA A 84 -8.72 20.65 -12.72
CA ALA A 84 -9.47 19.91 -11.71
C ALA A 84 -10.68 20.71 -11.18
N ARG A 85 -10.54 22.04 -10.97
CA ARG A 85 -11.63 22.91 -10.54
C ARG A 85 -12.80 22.92 -11.52
N ASN A 86 -12.50 23.02 -12.81
CA ASN A 86 -13.53 23.03 -13.86
C ASN A 86 -14.27 21.68 -13.92
N VAL A 87 -13.54 20.57 -13.79
CA VAL A 87 -14.14 19.24 -13.73
C VAL A 87 -15.00 19.08 -12.48
N LEU A 88 -14.45 19.39 -11.26
CA LEU A 88 -15.20 19.26 -10.01
C LEU A 88 -16.48 20.09 -9.99
N ALA A 89 -16.43 21.32 -10.57
CA ALA A 89 -17.61 22.18 -10.71
C ALA A 89 -18.64 21.56 -11.65
N ARG A 90 -18.21 21.01 -12.80
CA ARG A 90 -19.08 20.39 -13.80
C ARG A 90 -19.76 19.14 -13.27
N ILE A 91 -19.03 18.23 -12.60
CA ILE A 91 -19.59 16.98 -12.07
C ILE A 91 -20.35 17.17 -10.77
N GLY A 92 -20.21 18.33 -10.13
CA GLY A 92 -20.85 18.60 -8.84
C GLY A 92 -20.42 17.63 -7.74
N ALA A 93 -19.12 17.34 -7.60
CA ALA A 93 -18.61 16.35 -6.67
C ALA A 93 -19.13 16.56 -5.23
N ALA A 94 -19.57 15.51 -4.55
CA ALA A 94 -20.02 15.54 -3.16
C ALA A 94 -18.85 15.52 -2.16
N ALA A 95 -17.79 14.80 -2.51
CA ALA A 95 -16.56 14.68 -1.75
C ALA A 95 -15.37 14.54 -2.69
N VAL A 96 -14.17 14.91 -2.21
CA VAL A 96 -12.89 14.64 -2.86
C VAL A 96 -12.00 13.89 -1.86
N VAL A 97 -11.54 12.70 -2.24
CA VAL A 97 -10.67 11.86 -1.42
C VAL A 97 -9.29 11.82 -2.05
N GLY A 98 -8.28 12.32 -1.36
CA GLY A 98 -6.89 12.29 -1.80
C GLY A 98 -6.08 11.19 -1.12
N PHE A 99 -5.41 10.37 -1.92
CA PHE A 99 -4.56 9.27 -1.44
C PHE A 99 -3.07 9.64 -1.33
N GLY A 100 -2.75 10.94 -1.39
CA GLY A 100 -1.36 11.40 -1.40
C GLY A 100 -0.70 11.32 -2.77
N GLY A 101 0.59 11.63 -2.81
CA GLY A 101 1.32 11.79 -4.06
C GLY A 101 0.95 13.08 -4.82
N TYR A 102 1.72 13.38 -5.87
CA TYR A 102 1.52 14.62 -6.64
C TYR A 102 0.19 14.71 -7.37
N PRO A 103 -0.37 13.62 -7.95
CA PRO A 103 -1.65 13.70 -8.67
C PRO A 103 -2.83 14.07 -7.79
N SER A 104 -2.75 13.88 -6.47
CA SER A 104 -3.85 14.21 -5.56
C SER A 104 -3.89 15.69 -5.17
N VAL A 105 -2.76 16.42 -5.24
CA VAL A 105 -2.68 17.81 -4.77
C VAL A 105 -3.55 18.77 -5.58
N PRO A 106 -3.53 18.80 -6.93
CA PRO A 106 -4.35 19.71 -7.72
C PRO A 106 -5.86 19.58 -7.46
N PRO A 107 -6.49 18.37 -7.43
CA PRO A 107 -7.92 18.23 -7.13
C PRO A 107 -8.29 18.68 -5.71
N LEU A 108 -7.42 18.43 -4.73
CA LEU A 108 -7.65 18.83 -3.34
C LEU A 108 -7.59 20.36 -3.17
N LEU A 109 -6.61 21.02 -3.79
CA LEU A 109 -6.55 22.48 -3.83
C LEU A 109 -7.75 23.06 -4.58
N ALA A 110 -8.11 22.51 -5.73
CA ALA A 110 -9.24 22.92 -6.53
C ALA A 110 -10.55 22.88 -5.74
N ALA A 111 -10.79 21.84 -4.95
CA ALA A 111 -11.95 21.70 -4.09
C ALA A 111 -12.11 22.89 -3.13
N ARG A 112 -11.00 23.41 -2.58
CA ARG A 112 -11.00 24.56 -1.66
C ARG A 112 -11.27 25.90 -2.34
N THR A 113 -11.06 26.02 -3.65
CA THR A 113 -11.33 27.24 -4.41
C THR A 113 -12.77 27.34 -4.91
N LEU A 114 -13.57 26.30 -4.77
CA LEU A 114 -15.00 26.33 -5.13
C LEU A 114 -15.81 27.16 -4.11
N PRO A 115 -16.87 27.84 -4.55
CA PRO A 115 -17.79 28.52 -3.66
C PRO A 115 -18.33 27.58 -2.57
N SER A 116 -18.60 28.08 -1.38
CA SER A 116 -18.99 27.27 -0.20
C SER A 116 -20.17 26.33 -0.48
N ARG A 117 -21.19 26.79 -1.23
CA ARG A 117 -22.37 25.99 -1.62
C ARG A 117 -22.05 24.83 -2.57
N HIS A 118 -20.94 24.91 -3.33
CA HIS A 118 -20.51 23.89 -4.29
C HIS A 118 -19.27 23.12 -3.84
N ARG A 119 -18.75 23.46 -2.65
CA ARG A 119 -17.54 22.87 -2.14
C ARG A 119 -17.79 21.42 -1.70
N PRO A 120 -17.09 20.43 -2.30
CA PRO A 120 -17.14 19.05 -1.81
C PRO A 120 -16.48 18.92 -0.45
N ALA A 121 -16.83 17.88 0.31
CA ALA A 121 -16.06 17.49 1.48
C ALA A 121 -14.66 17.07 1.08
N LEU A 122 -13.64 17.46 1.86
CA LEU A 122 -12.25 17.21 1.58
C LEU A 122 -11.70 16.16 2.54
N ILE A 123 -11.43 14.97 2.03
CA ILE A 123 -10.90 13.86 2.81
C ILE A 123 -9.48 13.53 2.33
N LEU A 124 -8.58 13.35 3.26
CA LEU A 124 -7.24 12.83 2.99
C LEU A 124 -7.16 11.40 3.55
N HIS A 125 -6.56 10.49 2.81
CA HIS A 125 -6.20 9.19 3.32
C HIS A 125 -4.67 9.06 3.42
N GLU A 126 -4.16 8.70 4.61
CA GLU A 126 -2.75 8.43 4.83
C GLU A 126 -2.53 6.93 5.00
N GLN A 127 -1.71 6.38 4.12
CA GLN A 127 -1.40 4.95 4.10
C GLN A 127 -0.29 4.57 5.08
N ASN A 128 0.63 5.49 5.37
CA ASN A 128 1.83 5.22 6.16
C ASN A 128 1.65 5.59 7.63
N ALA A 129 2.49 5.02 8.48
CA ALA A 129 2.60 5.38 9.89
C ALA A 129 3.29 6.74 10.13
N VAL A 130 3.69 7.44 9.07
CA VAL A 130 4.18 8.84 9.10
C VAL A 130 3.42 9.62 8.05
N LEU A 131 2.85 10.76 8.44
CA LEU A 131 2.07 11.60 7.53
C LEU A 131 2.93 12.14 6.39
N GLY A 132 2.60 11.77 5.16
CA GLY A 132 3.31 12.17 3.96
C GLY A 132 3.26 13.67 3.71
N ARG A 133 4.26 14.22 3.01
CA ARG A 133 4.43 15.68 2.82
C ARG A 133 3.23 16.36 2.19
N ALA A 134 2.61 15.75 1.18
CA ALA A 134 1.41 16.29 0.54
C ALA A 134 0.23 16.36 1.51
N ASN A 135 -0.03 15.26 2.23
CA ASN A 135 -1.08 15.19 3.24
C ASN A 135 -0.81 16.17 4.39
N ARG A 136 0.44 16.30 4.84
CA ARG A 136 0.84 17.25 5.88
C ARG A 136 0.55 18.70 5.50
N ALA A 137 0.82 19.08 4.25
CA ALA A 137 0.53 20.42 3.75
C ALA A 137 -0.99 20.71 3.66
N LEU A 138 -1.81 19.69 3.39
CA LEU A 138 -3.25 19.83 3.18
C LEU A 138 -4.09 19.47 4.42
N ALA A 139 -3.50 18.85 5.43
CA ALA A 139 -4.23 18.33 6.59
C ALA A 139 -5.10 19.39 7.30
N ARG A 140 -4.57 20.63 7.46
CA ARG A 140 -5.30 21.71 8.14
C ARG A 140 -6.51 22.26 7.37
N VAL A 141 -6.61 21.94 6.09
CA VAL A 141 -7.75 22.36 5.27
C VAL A 141 -8.66 21.19 4.91
N ALA A 142 -8.35 19.98 5.36
CA ALA A 142 -9.18 18.80 5.20
C ALA A 142 -10.32 18.79 6.23
N ASP A 143 -11.47 18.25 5.82
CA ASP A 143 -12.58 18.00 6.72
C ASP A 143 -12.37 16.70 7.51
N LEU A 144 -11.54 15.77 6.98
CA LEU A 144 -11.14 14.54 7.64
C LEU A 144 -9.77 14.06 7.14
N LEU A 145 -8.94 13.57 8.05
CA LEU A 145 -7.75 12.78 7.77
C LEU A 145 -8.01 11.33 8.20
N ALA A 146 -8.26 10.46 7.23
CA ALA A 146 -8.41 9.02 7.44
C ALA A 146 -7.01 8.37 7.53
N LEU A 147 -6.78 7.64 8.59
CA LEU A 147 -5.47 7.07 8.92
C LEU A 147 -5.47 5.55 8.79
N SER A 148 -4.39 5.00 8.26
CA SER A 148 -4.15 3.55 8.26
C SER A 148 -3.66 3.04 9.61
N PHE A 149 -2.90 3.85 10.34
CA PHE A 149 -2.30 3.51 11.63
C PHE A 149 -2.79 4.48 12.71
N ALA A 150 -3.19 3.94 13.87
CA ALA A 150 -3.65 4.76 14.99
C ALA A 150 -2.55 5.72 15.51
N ALA A 151 -1.30 5.27 15.49
CA ALA A 151 -0.13 6.04 15.92
C ALA A 151 0.61 6.71 14.74
N THR A 152 -0.14 7.25 13.75
CA THR A 152 0.49 7.98 12.64
C THR A 152 1.22 9.22 13.14
N ALA A 153 2.53 9.29 12.89
CA ALA A 153 3.37 10.40 13.30
C ALA A 153 3.15 11.65 12.42
N ALA A 154 3.52 12.82 12.96
CA ALA A 154 3.49 14.11 12.27
C ALA A 154 2.09 14.61 11.85
N VAL A 155 1.04 14.12 12.48
CA VAL A 155 -0.31 14.64 12.31
C VAL A 155 -0.41 16.00 13.05
N PRO A 156 -0.82 17.09 12.36
CA PRO A 156 -0.98 18.38 13.02
C PRO A 156 -2.11 18.34 14.06
N SER A 157 -1.93 19.05 15.16
CA SER A 157 -2.98 19.18 16.17
C SER A 157 -4.25 19.84 15.62
N GLY A 158 -5.41 19.44 16.14
CA GLY A 158 -6.72 20.00 15.78
C GLY A 158 -7.29 19.54 14.44
N VAL A 159 -6.62 18.64 13.71
CA VAL A 159 -7.14 18.04 12.49
C VAL A 159 -8.08 16.89 12.86
N PRO A 160 -9.33 16.84 12.35
CA PRO A 160 -10.21 15.69 12.54
C PRO A 160 -9.60 14.43 11.96
N THR A 161 -9.46 13.39 12.77
CA THR A 161 -8.88 12.12 12.34
C THR A 161 -9.82 10.94 12.58
N ARG A 162 -9.72 9.92 11.72
CA ARG A 162 -10.39 8.62 11.92
C ARG A 162 -9.50 7.50 11.45
N VAL A 163 -9.33 6.46 12.26
CA VAL A 163 -8.61 5.26 11.86
C VAL A 163 -9.57 4.38 11.03
N THR A 164 -9.27 4.25 9.75
CA THR A 164 -10.03 3.43 8.79
C THR A 164 -9.27 2.17 8.38
N GLY A 165 -7.98 2.13 8.64
CA GLY A 165 -7.09 1.14 8.03
C GLY A 165 -6.67 1.55 6.62
N ASN A 166 -5.78 0.77 6.03
CA ASN A 166 -5.37 0.93 4.64
C ASN A 166 -6.19 -0.02 3.76
N PRO A 167 -7.03 0.48 2.84
CA PRO A 167 -7.80 -0.38 1.95
C PRO A 167 -6.91 -1.36 1.19
N VAL A 168 -7.21 -2.64 1.29
CA VAL A 168 -6.52 -3.72 0.60
C VAL A 168 -7.39 -4.25 -0.55
N ARG A 169 -6.76 -4.95 -1.49
CA ARG A 169 -7.47 -5.56 -2.62
C ARG A 169 -8.54 -6.55 -2.12
N PRO A 170 -9.73 -6.61 -2.75
CA PRO A 170 -10.83 -7.47 -2.29
C PRO A 170 -10.42 -8.94 -2.10
N ALA A 171 -9.61 -9.50 -3.00
CA ALA A 171 -9.12 -10.87 -2.89
C ALA A 171 -8.24 -11.11 -1.64
N ILE A 172 -7.56 -10.06 -1.12
CA ILE A 172 -6.76 -10.16 0.11
C ILE A 172 -7.64 -9.89 1.33
N ALA A 173 -8.58 -8.95 1.26
CA ALA A 173 -9.56 -8.74 2.31
C ALA A 173 -10.36 -10.02 2.61
N ALA A 174 -10.70 -10.78 1.57
CA ALA A 174 -11.38 -12.07 1.69
C ALA A 174 -10.57 -13.15 2.45
N LEU A 175 -9.25 -12.97 2.61
CA LEU A 175 -8.43 -13.87 3.42
C LEU A 175 -8.58 -13.65 4.92
N ALA A 176 -9.16 -12.55 5.35
CA ALA A 176 -9.42 -12.29 6.75
C ALA A 176 -10.36 -13.38 7.31
N GLY A 177 -9.92 -14.05 8.37
CA GLY A 177 -10.68 -15.13 8.97
C GLY A 177 -10.41 -16.54 8.42
N PHE A 178 -9.67 -16.71 7.30
CA PHE A 178 -9.28 -18.05 6.82
C PHE A 178 -8.28 -18.77 7.73
N GLY A 179 -7.76 -18.07 8.74
CA GLY A 179 -6.81 -18.64 9.68
C GLY A 179 -5.40 -18.82 9.09
N TYR A 180 -4.50 -19.22 9.96
CA TYR A 180 -3.13 -19.56 9.63
C TYR A 180 -2.84 -20.99 10.05
N THR A 181 -2.37 -21.81 9.11
CA THR A 181 -1.92 -23.17 9.41
C THR A 181 -0.38 -23.15 9.48
N PRO A 182 0.21 -23.43 10.64
CA PRO A 182 1.67 -23.49 10.78
C PRO A 182 2.22 -24.69 9.97
N PRO A 183 3.52 -24.63 9.59
CA PRO A 183 4.15 -25.76 8.90
C PRO A 183 4.22 -26.97 9.81
N GLU A 184 3.95 -28.15 9.26
CA GLU A 184 4.23 -29.42 9.94
C GLU A 184 5.74 -29.64 10.06
N PRO A 185 6.22 -30.35 11.11
CA PRO A 185 7.66 -30.54 11.36
C PRO A 185 8.44 -31.11 10.16
N ALA A 186 7.86 -32.06 9.43
CA ALA A 186 8.43 -32.66 8.24
C ALA A 186 7.77 -32.20 6.94
N GLY A 187 6.73 -31.34 7.02
CA GLY A 187 5.99 -30.85 5.88
C GLY A 187 6.72 -29.76 5.09
N ARG A 188 6.19 -29.40 3.93
CA ARG A 188 6.71 -28.27 3.13
C ARG A 188 6.72 -26.98 3.93
N PHE A 189 7.80 -26.20 3.80
CA PHE A 189 7.91 -24.85 4.35
C PHE A 189 7.78 -23.85 3.21
N ARG A 190 6.64 -23.13 3.16
CA ARG A 190 6.32 -22.17 2.10
C ARG A 190 6.79 -20.78 2.48
N LEU A 191 7.83 -20.31 1.77
CA LEU A 191 8.40 -18.96 1.93
C LEU A 191 8.00 -18.09 0.74
N LEU A 192 7.42 -16.94 1.03
CA LEU A 192 7.09 -15.92 0.04
C LEU A 192 7.98 -14.70 0.22
N VAL A 193 8.60 -14.20 -0.86
CA VAL A 193 9.47 -13.02 -0.83
C VAL A 193 8.90 -11.94 -1.74
N LEU A 194 8.58 -10.76 -1.18
CA LEU A 194 7.92 -9.66 -1.88
C LEU A 194 8.78 -8.40 -1.88
N GLY A 195 9.17 -7.94 -3.06
CA GLY A 195 9.95 -6.72 -3.26
C GLY A 195 9.16 -5.42 -3.24
N GLY A 196 7.82 -5.49 -3.23
CA GLY A 196 6.95 -4.34 -3.43
C GLY A 196 6.82 -3.94 -4.90
N SER A 197 6.11 -2.83 -5.19
CA SER A 197 5.73 -2.41 -6.55
C SER A 197 6.90 -2.17 -7.53
N LEU A 198 8.10 -1.91 -7.01
CA LEU A 198 9.31 -1.67 -7.81
C LEU A 198 10.28 -2.85 -7.79
N GLY A 199 9.94 -3.93 -7.08
CA GLY A 199 10.86 -5.00 -6.76
C GLY A 199 11.95 -4.55 -5.78
N ALA A 200 12.73 -5.49 -5.23
CA ALA A 200 13.79 -5.17 -4.28
C ALA A 200 15.09 -5.91 -4.66
N ARG A 201 16.04 -5.15 -5.23
CA ARG A 201 17.35 -5.68 -5.62
C ARG A 201 18.04 -6.42 -4.48
N VAL A 202 17.92 -5.92 -3.24
CA VAL A 202 18.49 -6.59 -2.06
C VAL A 202 18.01 -8.03 -1.90
N PHE A 203 16.77 -8.33 -2.21
CA PHE A 203 16.26 -9.70 -2.10
C PHE A 203 16.81 -10.58 -3.22
N ALA A 204 16.96 -10.05 -4.43
CA ALA A 204 17.61 -10.76 -5.52
C ALA A 204 19.10 -11.08 -5.23
N GLU A 205 19.76 -10.25 -4.42
CA GLU A 205 21.15 -10.45 -4.00
C GLU A 205 21.28 -11.38 -2.78
N LEU A 206 20.44 -11.17 -1.75
CA LEU A 206 20.59 -11.88 -0.46
C LEU A 206 19.88 -13.23 -0.43
N VAL A 207 18.68 -13.34 -1.02
CA VAL A 207 17.83 -14.54 -0.82
C VAL A 207 18.51 -15.83 -1.32
N PRO A 208 19.12 -15.90 -2.50
CA PRO A 208 19.78 -17.15 -2.92
C PRO A 208 20.86 -17.62 -1.94
N ALA A 209 21.75 -16.71 -1.51
CA ALA A 209 22.79 -17.02 -0.53
C ALA A 209 22.21 -17.35 0.86
N THR A 210 21.15 -16.68 1.28
CA THR A 210 20.40 -16.97 2.51
C THR A 210 19.88 -18.40 2.51
N LEU A 211 19.22 -18.80 1.42
CA LEU A 211 18.58 -20.12 1.34
C LEU A 211 19.60 -21.24 1.20
N ALA A 212 20.72 -20.99 0.50
CA ALA A 212 21.84 -21.93 0.44
C ALA A 212 22.48 -22.19 1.83
N ALA A 213 22.46 -21.17 2.71
CA ALA A 213 22.99 -21.26 4.08
C ALA A 213 22.01 -21.91 5.08
N LEU A 214 20.76 -22.19 4.69
CA LEU A 214 19.81 -22.88 5.57
C LEU A 214 20.27 -24.31 5.90
N PRO A 215 20.00 -24.78 7.13
CA PRO A 215 20.20 -26.20 7.49
C PRO A 215 19.49 -27.13 6.51
N VAL A 216 20.15 -28.24 6.15
CA VAL A 216 19.64 -29.21 5.16
C VAL A 216 18.20 -29.66 5.46
N PRO A 217 17.78 -29.95 6.71
CA PRO A 217 16.40 -30.37 6.99
C PRO A 217 15.34 -29.31 6.68
N ILE A 218 15.71 -28.03 6.68
CA ILE A 218 14.80 -26.92 6.34
C ILE A 218 14.84 -26.69 4.84
N ARG A 219 16.04 -26.66 4.26
CA ARG A 219 16.23 -26.41 2.82
C ARG A 219 15.58 -27.46 1.95
N SER A 220 15.65 -28.75 2.34
CA SER A 220 15.07 -29.87 1.56
C SER A 220 13.54 -29.86 1.47
N ARG A 221 12.86 -29.15 2.37
CA ARG A 221 11.39 -29.01 2.37
C ARG A 221 10.90 -27.62 1.96
N LEU A 222 11.83 -26.73 1.56
CA LEU A 222 11.51 -25.37 1.20
C LEU A 222 10.73 -25.32 -0.14
N SER A 223 9.68 -24.52 -0.17
CA SER A 223 8.98 -24.10 -1.38
C SER A 223 9.01 -22.57 -1.43
N LEU A 224 9.70 -22.02 -2.41
CA LEU A 224 9.94 -20.58 -2.55
C LEU A 224 9.10 -19.97 -3.66
N ALA A 225 8.46 -18.83 -3.36
CA ALA A 225 8.03 -17.88 -4.37
C ALA A 225 8.71 -16.52 -4.11
N ILE A 226 9.37 -15.96 -5.11
CA ILE A 226 10.10 -14.70 -4.98
C ILE A 226 9.76 -13.73 -6.10
N GLN A 227 9.41 -12.51 -5.71
CA GLN A 227 9.27 -11.41 -6.65
C GLN A 227 10.64 -10.76 -6.89
N ALA A 228 11.09 -10.74 -8.14
CA ALA A 228 12.32 -10.11 -8.58
C ALA A 228 12.03 -9.02 -9.63
N ARG A 229 12.97 -8.10 -9.86
CA ARG A 229 12.90 -7.18 -10.99
C ARG A 229 13.14 -7.94 -12.28
N ALA A 230 12.63 -7.42 -13.40
CA ALA A 230 12.82 -8.07 -14.71
C ALA A 230 14.30 -8.34 -15.02
N GLU A 231 15.17 -7.36 -14.71
CA GLU A 231 16.62 -7.48 -14.89
C GLU A 231 17.31 -8.48 -13.95
N ASP A 232 16.65 -8.86 -12.85
CA ASP A 232 17.21 -9.76 -11.84
C ASP A 232 16.70 -11.21 -11.96
N VAL A 233 15.61 -11.47 -12.68
CA VAL A 233 14.94 -12.79 -12.76
C VAL A 233 15.91 -13.90 -13.12
N GLY A 234 16.56 -13.80 -14.26
CA GLY A 234 17.46 -14.88 -14.74
C GLY A 234 18.63 -15.13 -13.78
N ARG A 235 19.16 -14.08 -13.14
CA ARG A 235 20.23 -14.24 -12.14
C ARG A 235 19.74 -14.95 -10.88
N VAL A 236 18.54 -14.62 -10.41
CA VAL A 236 17.93 -15.27 -9.24
C VAL A 236 17.62 -16.74 -9.53
N GLU A 237 17.03 -17.04 -10.68
CA GLU A 237 16.75 -18.42 -11.12
C GLU A 237 18.00 -19.27 -11.18
N ALA A 238 19.06 -18.77 -11.84
CA ALA A 238 20.34 -19.47 -11.95
C ALA A 238 20.97 -19.74 -10.58
N ALA A 239 20.96 -18.75 -9.66
CA ALA A 239 21.52 -18.89 -8.33
C ALA A 239 20.74 -19.88 -7.45
N LEU A 240 19.43 -19.92 -7.56
CA LEU A 240 18.58 -20.87 -6.82
C LEU A 240 18.72 -22.28 -7.38
N ALA A 241 18.78 -22.46 -8.70
CA ALA A 241 19.02 -23.73 -9.34
C ALA A 241 20.38 -24.33 -8.95
N ALA A 242 21.44 -23.50 -8.95
CA ALA A 242 22.78 -23.92 -8.50
C ALA A 242 22.80 -24.35 -7.02
N ALA A 243 21.91 -23.80 -6.18
CA ALA A 243 21.73 -24.20 -4.78
C ALA A 243 20.78 -25.39 -4.60
N GLY A 244 20.23 -25.95 -5.67
CA GLY A 244 19.26 -27.05 -5.64
C GLY A 244 17.92 -26.66 -5.02
N ILE A 245 17.50 -25.39 -5.15
CA ILE A 245 16.27 -24.86 -4.56
C ILE A 245 15.22 -24.69 -5.66
N GLU A 246 14.10 -25.40 -5.50
CA GLU A 246 12.92 -25.20 -6.34
C GLU A 246 12.24 -23.87 -5.99
N ALA A 247 12.04 -23.01 -6.99
CA ALA A 247 11.45 -21.70 -6.77
C ALA A 247 10.58 -21.24 -7.94
N THR A 248 9.53 -20.47 -7.62
CA THR A 248 8.82 -19.65 -8.59
C THR A 248 9.38 -18.23 -8.52
N VAL A 249 10.04 -17.77 -9.58
CA VAL A 249 10.54 -16.40 -9.70
C VAL A 249 9.64 -15.63 -10.67
N SER A 250 9.16 -14.47 -10.28
CA SER A 250 8.29 -13.66 -11.14
C SER A 250 8.48 -12.15 -10.86
N THR A 251 8.23 -11.34 -11.86
CA THR A 251 8.21 -9.89 -11.69
C THR A 251 6.93 -9.39 -11.00
N PHE A 252 5.85 -10.18 -11.11
CA PHE A 252 4.55 -9.87 -10.54
C PHE A 252 3.77 -11.16 -10.29
N PHE A 253 3.05 -11.23 -9.18
CA PHE A 253 2.15 -12.33 -8.84
C PHE A 253 0.70 -11.89 -8.98
N ALA A 254 0.02 -12.34 -10.03
CA ALA A 254 -1.41 -12.12 -10.20
C ALA A 254 -2.24 -12.89 -9.13
N ASP A 255 -1.71 -14.03 -8.71
CA ASP A 255 -2.24 -14.94 -7.70
C ASP A 255 -1.72 -14.64 -6.27
N LEU A 256 -1.39 -13.37 -5.97
CA LEU A 256 -0.78 -13.00 -4.68
C LEU A 256 -1.66 -13.38 -3.49
N ALA A 257 -2.98 -13.30 -3.59
CA ALA A 257 -3.89 -13.70 -2.50
C ALA A 257 -3.73 -15.19 -2.15
N GLU A 258 -3.66 -16.07 -3.16
CA GLU A 258 -3.46 -17.51 -2.97
C GLU A 258 -2.08 -17.82 -2.38
N ARG A 259 -1.04 -17.11 -2.86
CA ARG A 259 0.31 -17.24 -2.31
C ARG A 259 0.40 -16.78 -0.86
N LEU A 260 -0.25 -15.67 -0.52
CA LEU A 260 -0.36 -15.22 0.87
C LEU A 260 -1.10 -16.27 1.70
N ALA A 261 -2.25 -16.76 1.24
CA ALA A 261 -3.02 -17.79 1.94
C ALA A 261 -2.18 -19.05 2.23
N ALA A 262 -1.33 -19.45 1.29
CA ALA A 262 -0.47 -20.63 1.41
C ALA A 262 0.83 -20.39 2.17
N ALA A 263 1.31 -19.15 2.31
CA ALA A 263 2.61 -18.84 2.89
C ALA A 263 2.67 -19.14 4.40
N HIS A 264 3.76 -19.80 4.81
CA HIS A 264 4.07 -19.97 6.23
C HIS A 264 4.87 -18.78 6.79
N LEU A 265 5.68 -18.15 5.97
CA LEU A 265 6.45 -16.95 6.32
C LEU A 265 6.58 -16.05 5.09
N VAL A 266 6.51 -14.76 5.31
CA VAL A 266 6.73 -13.76 4.24
C VAL A 266 7.94 -12.90 4.59
N VAL A 267 8.87 -12.73 3.64
CA VAL A 267 9.95 -11.73 3.71
C VAL A 267 9.59 -10.60 2.77
N ALA A 268 9.48 -9.37 3.26
CA ALA A 268 8.98 -8.28 2.44
C ALA A 268 9.60 -6.91 2.75
N ARG A 269 9.47 -5.98 1.80
CA ARG A 269 9.57 -4.55 2.08
C ARG A 269 8.38 -4.11 2.94
N ALA A 270 8.54 -3.00 3.67
CA ALA A 270 7.54 -2.47 4.57
C ALA A 270 6.73 -1.30 3.98
N GLY A 271 6.35 -1.40 2.70
CA GLY A 271 5.37 -0.49 2.11
C GLY A 271 4.02 -0.61 2.83
N ALA A 272 3.29 0.49 2.96
CA ALA A 272 2.03 0.51 3.71
C ALA A 272 1.01 -0.52 3.22
N SER A 273 0.85 -0.68 1.89
CA SER A 273 -0.05 -1.71 1.33
C SER A 273 0.42 -3.12 1.67
N THR A 274 1.74 -3.39 1.61
CA THR A 274 2.28 -4.71 1.97
C THR A 274 2.02 -5.04 3.43
N VAL A 275 2.26 -4.08 4.34
CA VAL A 275 1.99 -4.26 5.78
C VAL A 275 0.51 -4.53 6.04
N ALA A 276 -0.38 -3.76 5.39
CA ALA A 276 -1.82 -3.95 5.51
C ALA A 276 -2.28 -5.31 4.95
N GLU A 277 -1.73 -5.74 3.81
CA GLU A 277 -2.04 -7.04 3.19
C GLU A 277 -1.58 -8.22 4.05
N LEU A 278 -0.38 -8.12 4.64
CA LEU A 278 0.15 -9.13 5.58
C LEU A 278 -0.70 -9.22 6.83
N ALA A 279 -1.09 -8.08 7.39
CA ALA A 279 -1.95 -8.00 8.56
C ALA A 279 -3.34 -8.57 8.27
N CYS A 280 -3.99 -8.13 7.19
CA CYS A 280 -5.30 -8.63 6.77
C CYS A 280 -5.31 -10.14 6.53
N SER A 281 -4.28 -10.66 5.88
CA SER A 281 -4.16 -12.10 5.61
C SER A 281 -3.66 -12.91 6.81
N GLY A 282 -3.29 -12.26 7.91
CA GLY A 282 -2.74 -12.91 9.10
C GLY A 282 -1.44 -13.68 8.83
N ARG A 283 -0.53 -13.10 8.02
CA ARG A 283 0.73 -13.79 7.67
C ARG A 283 1.91 -13.29 8.51
N PRO A 284 2.63 -14.22 9.17
CA PRO A 284 3.88 -13.89 9.86
C PRO A 284 4.88 -13.30 8.86
N ALA A 285 5.58 -12.26 9.25
CA ALA A 285 6.49 -11.60 8.33
C ALA A 285 7.86 -11.25 8.93
N ILE A 286 8.87 -11.22 8.06
CA ILE A 286 10.13 -10.51 8.26
C ILE A 286 10.08 -9.28 7.37
N LEU A 287 10.07 -8.10 7.97
CA LEU A 287 10.00 -6.84 7.26
C LEU A 287 11.39 -6.19 7.17
N VAL A 288 11.79 -5.90 5.95
CA VAL A 288 13.07 -5.23 5.64
C VAL A 288 12.76 -3.88 5.01
N PRO A 289 12.70 -2.79 5.82
CA PRO A 289 12.41 -1.45 5.32
C PRO A 289 13.39 -0.99 4.24
N LEU A 290 12.90 -0.22 3.27
CA LEU A 290 13.75 0.38 2.25
C LEU A 290 14.59 1.52 2.86
N PRO A 291 15.93 1.46 2.80
CA PRO A 291 16.77 2.56 3.25
C PRO A 291 16.53 3.82 2.44
N GLY A 292 16.49 4.97 3.11
CA GLY A 292 16.25 6.26 2.46
C GLY A 292 14.82 6.48 1.97
N ALA A 293 13.86 5.67 2.43
CA ALA A 293 12.45 5.97 2.25
C ALA A 293 12.13 7.37 2.82
N ILE A 294 11.31 8.14 2.09
CA ILE A 294 10.96 9.51 2.48
C ILE A 294 10.41 9.53 3.90
N ASP A 295 10.98 10.40 4.76
CA ASP A 295 10.61 10.54 6.17
C ASP A 295 10.64 9.18 6.93
N ASP A 296 11.44 8.21 6.46
CA ASP A 296 11.63 6.85 7.00
C ASP A 296 10.31 6.08 7.26
N HIS A 297 9.29 6.35 6.41
CA HIS A 297 7.95 5.78 6.58
C HIS A 297 7.93 4.25 6.58
N GLN A 298 8.85 3.57 5.84
CA GLN A 298 8.85 2.11 5.84
C GLN A 298 9.31 1.51 7.18
N SER A 299 10.27 2.14 7.85
CA SER A 299 10.66 1.70 9.20
C SER A 299 9.52 1.91 10.20
N ALA A 300 8.79 3.00 10.10
CA ALA A 300 7.63 3.24 10.94
C ALA A 300 6.49 2.23 10.69
N ASN A 301 6.19 1.93 9.42
CA ASN A 301 5.19 0.91 9.06
C ASN A 301 5.58 -0.48 9.59
N ALA A 302 6.87 -0.86 9.41
CA ALA A 302 7.38 -2.14 9.90
C ALA A 302 7.31 -2.25 11.43
N ARG A 303 7.69 -1.17 12.11
CA ARG A 303 7.67 -1.11 13.58
C ARG A 303 6.26 -1.30 14.13
N ALA A 304 5.26 -0.68 13.53
CA ALA A 304 3.87 -0.81 13.97
C ALA A 304 3.40 -2.27 13.98
N LEU A 305 3.68 -3.05 12.92
CA LEU A 305 3.31 -4.47 12.89
C LEU A 305 4.23 -5.34 13.76
N ALA A 306 5.50 -4.96 13.91
CA ALA A 306 6.46 -5.68 14.77
C ALA A 306 6.13 -5.51 16.27
N GLU A 307 5.77 -4.30 16.70
CA GLU A 307 5.34 -4.01 18.07
C GLU A 307 4.02 -4.73 18.43
N ALA A 308 3.14 -4.90 17.44
CA ALA A 308 1.96 -5.74 17.58
C ALA A 308 2.29 -7.25 17.66
N GLY A 309 3.53 -7.66 17.38
CA GLY A 309 3.98 -9.05 17.38
C GLY A 309 3.74 -9.80 16.07
N GLY A 310 3.23 -9.15 15.03
CA GLY A 310 2.90 -9.78 13.73
C GLY A 310 4.10 -9.92 12.77
N ALA A 311 5.20 -9.23 13.05
CA ALA A 311 6.40 -9.27 12.22
C ALA A 311 7.69 -9.15 13.01
N LEU A 312 8.81 -9.52 12.38
CA LEU A 312 10.14 -9.13 12.79
C LEU A 312 10.63 -8.00 11.88
N LEU A 313 11.18 -6.94 12.47
CA LEU A 313 11.81 -5.84 11.72
C LEU A 313 13.31 -6.10 11.65
N LEU A 314 13.85 -6.23 10.43
CA LEU A 314 15.28 -6.37 10.17
C LEU A 314 15.77 -5.20 9.30
N PRO A 315 16.56 -4.25 9.85
CA PRO A 315 17.09 -3.14 9.08
C PRO A 315 18.05 -3.64 7.99
N GLN A 316 17.88 -3.17 6.75
CA GLN A 316 18.73 -3.60 5.62
C GLN A 316 20.22 -3.34 5.86
N ALA A 317 20.58 -2.26 6.57
CA ALA A 317 21.98 -1.87 6.79
C ALA A 317 22.79 -2.93 7.55
N SER A 318 22.15 -3.71 8.42
CA SER A 318 22.76 -4.79 9.20
C SER A 318 22.38 -6.18 8.71
N LEU A 319 21.59 -6.29 7.61
CA LEU A 319 21.09 -7.55 7.12
C LEU A 319 22.14 -8.28 6.29
N THR A 320 22.53 -9.47 6.74
CA THR A 320 23.39 -10.40 6.00
C THR A 320 22.62 -11.67 5.62
N ALA A 321 23.13 -12.40 4.63
CA ALA A 321 22.54 -13.68 4.25
C ALA A 321 22.51 -14.68 5.44
N ALA A 322 23.57 -14.71 6.24
CA ALA A 322 23.67 -15.57 7.42
C ALA A 322 22.64 -15.18 8.51
N ALA A 323 22.49 -13.87 8.79
CA ALA A 323 21.52 -13.41 9.79
C ALA A 323 20.06 -13.70 9.35
N LEU A 324 19.75 -13.50 8.06
CA LEU A 324 18.43 -13.82 7.52
C LEU A 324 18.18 -15.34 7.55
N ALA A 325 19.20 -16.14 7.20
CA ALA A 325 19.10 -17.60 7.26
C ALA A 325 18.85 -18.11 8.69
N ALA A 326 19.59 -17.59 9.68
CA ALA A 326 19.39 -17.93 11.08
C ALA A 326 17.97 -17.56 11.56
N THR A 327 17.46 -16.39 11.17
CA THR A 327 16.11 -15.94 11.52
C THR A 327 15.05 -16.85 10.88
N ILE A 328 15.17 -17.17 9.60
CA ILE A 328 14.24 -18.06 8.90
C ILE A 328 14.30 -19.47 9.54
N ALA A 329 15.49 -19.98 9.83
CA ALA A 329 15.67 -21.29 10.43
C ALA A 329 15.02 -21.39 11.82
N SER A 330 15.21 -20.40 12.70
CA SER A 330 14.53 -20.32 14.00
C SER A 330 13.01 -20.37 13.84
N LEU A 331 12.45 -19.52 12.97
CA LEU A 331 11.00 -19.48 12.75
C LEU A 331 10.47 -20.78 12.13
N ALA A 332 11.20 -21.41 11.22
CA ALA A 332 10.79 -22.66 10.57
C ALA A 332 10.77 -23.88 11.52
N THR A 333 11.47 -23.78 12.64
CA THR A 333 11.50 -24.81 13.71
C THR A 333 10.58 -24.52 14.88
N GLU A 334 9.95 -23.35 14.89
CA GLU A 334 9.06 -22.87 15.96
C GLU A 334 7.62 -22.62 15.45
N PRO A 335 6.85 -23.66 15.06
CA PRO A 335 5.52 -23.46 14.46
C PRO A 335 4.56 -22.73 15.39
N GLY A 336 4.69 -22.89 16.69
CA GLY A 336 3.92 -22.16 17.70
C GLY A 336 4.20 -20.65 17.68
N ARG A 337 5.45 -20.24 17.44
CA ARG A 337 5.84 -18.84 17.29
C ARG A 337 5.26 -18.24 16.01
N LEU A 338 5.34 -18.95 14.90
CA LEU A 338 4.69 -18.51 13.65
C LEU A 338 3.18 -18.35 13.83
N ALA A 339 2.51 -19.29 14.51
CA ALA A 339 1.08 -19.19 14.81
C ALA A 339 0.76 -17.99 15.72
N ALA A 340 1.60 -17.67 16.70
CA ALA A 340 1.44 -16.49 17.54
C ALA A 340 1.60 -15.19 16.71
N MET A 341 2.62 -15.12 15.87
CA MET A 341 2.82 -13.99 14.95
C MET A 341 1.64 -13.82 13.99
N ALA A 342 1.11 -14.91 13.46
CA ALA A 342 -0.06 -14.89 12.57
C ALA A 342 -1.30 -14.30 13.26
N ARG A 343 -1.58 -14.73 14.50
CA ARG A 343 -2.68 -14.17 15.30
C ARG A 343 -2.49 -12.68 15.58
N ALA A 344 -1.26 -12.29 15.93
CA ALA A 344 -0.93 -10.89 16.18
C ALA A 344 -1.09 -10.03 14.89
N ALA A 345 -0.65 -10.53 13.74
CA ALA A 345 -0.85 -9.86 12.45
C ALA A 345 -2.34 -9.71 12.14
N SER A 346 -3.13 -10.78 12.26
CA SER A 346 -4.57 -10.75 12.03
C SER A 346 -5.30 -9.78 12.98
N GLY A 347 -4.91 -9.72 14.25
CA GLY A 347 -5.48 -8.77 15.23
C GLY A 347 -5.12 -7.31 14.96
N PHE A 348 -4.03 -7.05 14.21
CA PHE A 348 -3.63 -5.72 13.78
C PHE A 348 -4.34 -5.30 12.48
N GLY A 349 -4.73 -6.25 11.63
CA GLY A 349 -5.34 -6.02 10.33
C GLY A 349 -6.75 -5.44 10.41
N ILE A 350 -7.10 -4.56 9.48
CA ILE A 350 -8.45 -4.01 9.32
C ILE A 350 -8.97 -4.47 7.96
N ALA A 351 -9.68 -5.57 7.92
CA ALA A 351 -10.14 -6.20 6.67
C ALA A 351 -11.21 -5.38 5.96
N ASP A 352 -12.09 -4.73 6.72
CA ASP A 352 -13.16 -3.86 6.25
C ASP A 352 -12.72 -2.39 6.07
N SER A 353 -11.42 -2.18 5.83
CA SER A 353 -10.84 -0.84 5.71
C SER A 353 -11.41 -0.02 4.54
N ALA A 354 -11.72 -0.68 3.41
CA ALA A 354 -12.36 -0.02 2.28
C ALA A 354 -13.78 0.45 2.61
N GLU A 355 -14.55 -0.37 3.29
CA GLU A 355 -15.90 -0.10 3.77
C GLU A 355 -15.91 1.02 4.81
N ARG A 356 -15.01 0.96 5.80
CA ARG A 356 -14.85 2.02 6.83
C ARG A 356 -14.49 3.36 6.21
N LEU A 357 -13.60 3.35 5.22
CA LEU A 357 -13.25 4.57 4.51
C LEU A 357 -14.42 5.07 3.67
N ALA A 358 -15.16 4.19 2.99
CA ALA A 358 -16.36 4.56 2.25
C ALA A 358 -17.43 5.17 3.16
N ASP A 359 -17.67 4.59 4.34
CA ASP A 359 -18.59 5.13 5.34
C ASP A 359 -18.16 6.52 5.83
N ALA A 360 -16.86 6.70 6.10
CA ALA A 360 -16.30 7.98 6.49
C ALA A 360 -16.48 9.05 5.39
N VAL A 361 -16.28 8.67 4.13
CA VAL A 361 -16.48 9.56 2.98
C VAL A 361 -17.95 9.92 2.81
N LEU A 362 -18.85 8.93 2.84
CA LEU A 362 -20.28 9.15 2.64
C LEU A 362 -20.91 9.94 3.79
N SER A 363 -20.44 9.78 5.02
CA SER A 363 -20.92 10.57 6.17
C SER A 363 -20.63 12.07 6.06
N LEU A 364 -19.60 12.45 5.30
CA LEU A 364 -19.21 13.84 5.06
C LEU A 364 -19.64 14.35 3.69
N ALA A 365 -20.02 13.44 2.77
CA ALA A 365 -20.43 13.81 1.43
C ALA A 365 -21.64 14.75 1.45
N ARG A 366 -21.53 15.88 0.76
CA ARG A 366 -22.60 16.88 0.70
C ARG A 366 -23.69 16.40 -0.24
N THR A 367 -24.83 16.06 0.31
CA THR A 367 -25.97 15.41 -0.39
C THR A 367 -26.98 16.42 -0.98
N GLU A 368 -26.94 17.69 -0.57
CA GLU A 368 -27.88 18.67 -1.12
C GLU A 368 -27.69 18.81 -2.63
N ALA A 369 -28.79 18.54 -3.36
CA ALA A 369 -28.84 18.76 -4.78
C ALA A 369 -28.61 20.26 -5.06
N LEU A 370 -27.85 20.57 -6.12
CA LEU A 370 -27.82 21.91 -6.69
C LEU A 370 -29.25 22.27 -7.11
N PRO A 371 -29.75 23.44 -6.72
CA PRO A 371 -31.06 23.91 -7.17
C PRO A 371 -31.13 23.99 -8.69
#